data_eb2a91c7db2433dc6fc0f44f0737e107
#
_entry.id   eb2a91c7db2433dc6fc0f44f0737e107
#
_cell.length_a   1.000
_cell.length_b   1.000
_cell.length_c   1.000
_cell.angle_alpha   90.00
_cell.angle_beta   90.00
_cell.angle_gamma   90.00
#
_symmetry.space_group_name_H-M   'P 1'
#
loop_
_entity.id
_entity.type
_entity.pdbx_description
1 polymer ?
#
loop_
_entity_poly.entity_id
_entity_poly.type
_entity_poly.pdbx_seq_one_letter_code
_entity_poly.pdbx_strand_id
1 'polypeptide(L)'
;NSAFVDSNWNAYPDQWNALLSKPKLSEKFLENKIREWTFTADDLEASSDEENREKPWDRMKNFAKSDVDGKMDITLSNGIYVDSTNLKPAMQNKIRRMAAFSNPVFYKNSAIGTSNYDTSRWIYLGKDYLGGYIQIPRGLQDELIANIDKAGIEYTIDDERQQGRNINVEFNGELR
;
A
#
# COMPACT_ATOMS: atom_id res chain seq x y z
N ASN A 1 22.87 11.42 21.29
CA ASN A 1 22.56 12.28 22.45
C ASN A 1 21.32 13.09 22.11
N SER A 2 20.23 12.90 22.85
CA SER A 2 19.01 13.67 22.73
C SER A 2 19.00 14.76 23.79
N ALA A 3 18.57 15.99 23.43
CA ALA A 3 18.46 17.11 24.34
C ALA A 3 17.08 17.77 24.18
N PHE A 4 16.52 18.31 25.27
CA PHE A 4 15.36 19.17 25.21
C PHE A 4 15.82 20.57 24.75
N VAL A 5 15.12 21.11 23.78
CA VAL A 5 15.40 22.42 23.19
C VAL A 5 14.19 23.35 23.32
N ASP A 6 14.45 24.64 23.35
CA ASP A 6 13.41 25.67 23.30
C ASP A 6 12.85 25.87 21.88
N SER A 7 11.92 26.81 21.72
CA SER A 7 11.32 27.15 20.41
C SER A 7 12.34 27.70 19.39
N ASN A 8 13.51 28.11 19.85
CA ASN A 8 14.61 28.66 19.03
C ASN A 8 15.72 27.60 18.79
N TRP A 9 15.46 26.33 19.13
CA TRP A 9 16.40 25.22 19.01
C TRP A 9 17.64 25.31 19.93
N ASN A 10 17.60 26.13 20.99
CA ASN A 10 18.66 26.17 22.00
C ASN A 10 18.42 25.09 23.04
N ALA A 11 19.46 24.33 23.38
CA ALA A 11 19.37 23.32 24.42
C ALA A 11 19.16 23.97 25.80
N TYR A 12 18.25 23.45 26.62
CA TYR A 12 18.08 23.90 27.99
C TYR A 12 19.34 23.58 28.81
N PRO A 13 19.84 24.51 29.65
CA PRO A 13 20.99 24.26 30.47
C PRO A 13 20.80 23.11 31.47
N ASP A 14 19.62 23.00 32.03
CA ASP A 14 19.18 21.90 32.89
C ASP A 14 18.06 21.12 32.22
N GLN A 15 18.41 19.98 31.65
CA GLN A 15 17.49 19.09 30.89
C GLN A 15 16.40 18.47 31.78
N TRP A 16 16.77 18.15 33.05
CA TRP A 16 15.84 17.56 33.99
C TRP A 16 14.80 18.57 34.47
N ASN A 17 15.23 19.78 34.80
CA ASN A 17 14.31 20.83 35.16
C ASN A 17 13.40 21.23 34.03
N ALA A 18 13.91 21.26 32.80
CA ALA A 18 13.09 21.47 31.60
C ALA A 18 12.00 20.40 31.42
N LEU A 19 12.30 19.13 31.68
CA LEU A 19 11.34 18.06 31.67
C LEU A 19 10.30 18.16 32.78
N LEU A 20 10.75 18.38 34.01
CA LEU A 20 9.89 18.45 35.19
C LEU A 20 8.98 19.69 35.21
N SER A 21 9.40 20.77 34.57
CA SER A 21 8.59 21.99 34.44
C SER A 21 7.48 21.92 33.43
N LYS A 22 7.46 20.89 32.56
CA LYS A 22 6.37 20.70 31.58
C LYS A 22 5.07 20.30 32.29
N PRO A 23 3.93 20.82 31.82
CA PRO A 23 2.64 20.43 32.38
C PRO A 23 2.43 18.93 32.19
N LYS A 24 2.11 18.23 33.27
CA LYS A 24 1.75 16.82 33.22
C LYS A 24 0.38 16.69 32.58
N LEU A 25 0.23 15.69 31.72
CA LEU A 25 -1.07 15.34 31.15
C LEU A 25 -1.99 14.91 32.30
N SER A 26 -3.22 15.41 32.29
CA SER A 26 -4.22 15.00 33.30
C SER A 26 -4.62 13.54 33.03
N GLU A 27 -4.93 12.81 34.10
CA GLU A 27 -5.42 11.44 34.03
C GLU A 27 -6.64 11.34 33.12
N LYS A 28 -7.57 12.26 33.25
CA LYS A 28 -8.77 12.35 32.40
C LYS A 28 -8.46 12.53 30.91
N PHE A 29 -7.41 13.27 30.58
CA PHE A 29 -6.96 13.41 29.18
C PHE A 29 -6.39 12.10 28.65
N LEU A 30 -5.60 11.41 29.48
CA LEU A 30 -5.02 10.10 29.11
C LEU A 30 -6.12 9.05 28.94
N GLU A 31 -7.09 8.98 29.86
CA GLU A 31 -8.24 8.08 29.74
C GLU A 31 -9.04 8.33 28.48
N ASN A 32 -9.32 9.59 28.13
CA ASN A 32 -10.01 9.93 26.89
C ASN A 32 -9.21 9.51 25.66
N LYS A 33 -7.88 9.70 25.67
CA LYS A 33 -7.01 9.27 24.56
C LYS A 33 -6.89 7.74 24.47
N ILE A 34 -6.82 7.06 25.58
CA ILE A 34 -6.85 5.59 25.62
C ILE A 34 -8.17 5.09 25.04
N ARG A 35 -9.31 5.67 25.47
CA ARG A 35 -10.62 5.31 24.92
C ARG A 35 -10.75 5.59 23.43
N GLU A 36 -10.18 6.68 22.93
CA GLU A 36 -10.13 7.02 21.50
C GLU A 36 -9.28 6.03 20.67
N TRP A 37 -8.24 5.45 21.28
CA TRP A 37 -7.29 4.56 20.59
C TRP A 37 -7.53 3.07 20.85
N THR A 38 -8.22 2.70 21.92
CA THR A 38 -8.64 1.31 22.20
C THR A 38 -10.03 1.07 21.64
N PHE A 39 -10.14 0.05 20.80
CA PHE A 39 -11.44 -0.52 20.44
C PHE A 39 -12.06 -1.08 21.71
N THR A 40 -13.27 -0.63 22.07
CA THR A 40 -14.02 -1.19 23.19
C THR A 40 -14.57 -2.56 22.79
N ALA A 41 -14.86 -3.40 23.79
CA ALA A 41 -15.51 -4.69 23.55
C ALA A 41 -16.85 -4.52 22.83
N ASP A 42 -17.57 -3.41 23.06
CA ASP A 42 -18.81 -3.06 22.38
C ASP A 42 -18.61 -2.81 20.86
N ASP A 43 -17.46 -2.26 20.47
CA ASP A 43 -17.09 -2.11 19.03
C ASP A 43 -16.82 -3.48 18.39
N LEU A 44 -16.44 -4.49 19.20
CA LEU A 44 -16.27 -5.86 18.74
C LEU A 44 -17.60 -6.61 18.65
N GLU A 45 -18.55 -6.33 19.54
CA GLU A 45 -19.87 -6.96 19.55
C GLU A 45 -20.79 -6.39 18.47
N ALA A 46 -20.68 -5.10 18.13
CA ALA A 46 -21.41 -4.49 17.02
C ALA A 46 -21.03 -5.05 15.64
N SER A 47 -19.97 -5.83 15.55
CA SER A 47 -19.47 -6.48 14.33
C SER A 47 -19.80 -7.98 14.25
N SER A 48 -20.82 -8.46 14.99
CA SER A 48 -21.19 -9.87 15.06
C SER A 48 -21.97 -10.42 13.84
N ASP A 49 -22.06 -9.67 12.76
CA ASP A 49 -22.44 -10.22 11.47
C ASP A 49 -21.25 -10.98 10.89
N GLU A 50 -21.14 -12.25 11.27
CA GLU A 50 -20.00 -13.12 10.92
C GLU A 50 -19.83 -13.36 9.41
N GLU A 51 -20.82 -13.07 8.58
CA GLU A 51 -20.77 -13.28 7.13
C GLU A 51 -20.10 -12.14 6.34
N ASN A 52 -19.79 -10.99 6.94
CA ASN A 52 -19.26 -9.83 6.21
C ASN A 52 -18.09 -9.14 6.89
N ARG A 53 -17.31 -9.86 7.70
CA ARG A 53 -16.07 -9.33 8.30
C ARG A 53 -14.98 -9.22 7.25
N GLU A 54 -14.95 -8.09 6.53
CA GLU A 54 -13.73 -7.70 5.82
C GLU A 54 -12.57 -7.59 6.82
N LYS A 55 -11.65 -8.53 6.71
CA LYS A 55 -10.44 -8.52 7.54
C LYS A 55 -9.72 -7.19 7.37
N PRO A 56 -9.29 -6.49 8.43
CA PRO A 56 -8.66 -5.16 8.31
C PRO A 56 -7.49 -5.12 7.32
N TRP A 57 -6.80 -6.23 7.16
CA TRP A 57 -5.70 -6.36 6.19
C TRP A 57 -6.18 -6.54 4.74
N ASP A 58 -7.43 -6.95 4.51
CA ASP A 58 -8.01 -7.06 3.17
C ASP A 58 -8.58 -5.71 2.69
N ARG A 59 -8.99 -4.80 3.61
CA ARG A 59 -9.39 -3.43 3.24
C ARG A 59 -8.30 -2.67 2.48
N MET A 60 -7.03 -2.98 2.74
CA MET A 60 -5.92 -2.36 2.00
C MET A 60 -5.78 -2.90 0.58
N LYS A 61 -6.38 -4.05 0.26
CA LYS A 61 -6.35 -4.66 -1.07
C LYS A 61 -7.57 -4.29 -1.90
N ASN A 62 -8.71 -4.03 -1.26
CA ASN A 62 -9.95 -3.75 -1.96
C ASN A 62 -9.96 -2.34 -2.56
N PHE A 63 -10.33 -2.26 -3.82
CA PHE A 63 -10.55 -0.97 -4.48
C PHE A 63 -11.84 -0.35 -3.97
N ALA A 64 -11.91 0.98 -3.95
CA ALA A 64 -13.11 1.71 -3.59
C ALA A 64 -13.40 2.74 -4.68
N LYS A 65 -14.68 2.81 -5.09
CA LYS A 65 -15.13 3.78 -6.10
C LYS A 65 -14.83 5.24 -5.70
N SER A 66 -14.82 5.52 -4.39
CA SER A 66 -14.48 6.84 -3.84
C SER A 66 -13.03 7.26 -4.05
N ASP A 67 -12.14 6.32 -4.41
CA ASP A 67 -10.72 6.57 -4.61
C ASP A 67 -10.38 6.92 -6.08
N VAL A 68 -11.41 7.01 -6.93
CA VAL A 68 -11.28 7.37 -8.35
C VAL A 68 -12.21 8.54 -8.65
N ASP A 69 -11.68 9.59 -9.26
CA ASP A 69 -12.45 10.76 -9.69
C ASP A 69 -12.85 10.59 -11.16
N GLY A 70 -13.95 9.85 -11.38
CA GLY A 70 -14.50 9.55 -12.70
C GLY A 70 -14.13 8.15 -13.19
N LYS A 71 -13.42 8.05 -14.31
CA LYS A 71 -13.13 6.85 -15.04
C LYS A 71 -11.63 6.49 -14.94
N MET A 72 -11.32 5.22 -14.92
CA MET A 72 -9.94 4.73 -14.95
C MET A 72 -9.54 4.38 -16.39
N ASP A 73 -8.47 4.97 -16.90
CA ASP A 73 -7.95 4.67 -18.22
C ASP A 73 -6.76 3.71 -18.11
N ILE A 74 -6.82 2.59 -18.85
CA ILE A 74 -5.87 1.50 -18.81
C ILE A 74 -5.39 1.24 -20.22
N THR A 75 -4.08 1.26 -20.45
CA THR A 75 -3.47 0.89 -21.71
C THR A 75 -2.69 -0.41 -21.56
N LEU A 76 -3.00 -1.37 -22.43
CA LEU A 76 -2.30 -2.67 -22.51
C LEU A 76 -1.26 -2.62 -23.61
N SER A 77 0.02 -2.77 -23.24
CA SER A 77 1.14 -2.82 -24.18
C SER A 77 2.17 -3.87 -23.71
N ASN A 78 3.44 -3.49 -23.55
CA ASN A 78 4.46 -4.36 -22.94
C ASN A 78 4.25 -4.56 -21.42
N GLY A 79 3.38 -3.81 -20.80
CA GLY A 79 2.88 -3.87 -19.43
C GLY A 79 1.44 -3.41 -19.41
N ILE A 80 0.88 -3.24 -18.22
CA ILE A 80 -0.41 -2.59 -17.99
C ILE A 80 -0.08 -1.18 -17.47
N TYR A 81 -0.53 -0.17 -18.20
CA TYR A 81 -0.34 1.23 -17.85
C TYR A 81 -1.67 1.79 -17.36
N VAL A 82 -1.68 2.29 -16.15
CA VAL A 82 -2.87 2.93 -15.55
C VAL A 82 -2.58 4.41 -15.42
N ASP A 83 -3.45 5.24 -16.01
CA ASP A 83 -3.37 6.69 -15.85
C ASP A 83 -3.73 7.06 -14.40
N SER A 84 -2.82 7.74 -13.72
CA SER A 84 -2.97 8.12 -12.32
C SER A 84 -3.62 9.49 -12.13
N THR A 85 -3.94 10.21 -13.19
CA THR A 85 -4.47 11.59 -13.15
C THR A 85 -5.77 11.66 -12.36
N ASN A 86 -6.67 10.68 -12.59
CA ASN A 86 -7.97 10.60 -11.93
C ASN A 86 -7.96 9.70 -10.68
N LEU A 87 -6.78 9.26 -10.24
CA LEU A 87 -6.64 8.34 -9.12
C LEU A 87 -6.13 9.04 -7.87
N LYS A 88 -6.86 8.90 -6.77
CA LYS A 88 -6.38 9.36 -5.47
C LYS A 88 -5.16 8.55 -5.01
N PRO A 89 -4.29 9.12 -4.16
CA PRO A 89 -3.09 8.44 -3.67
C PRO A 89 -3.36 7.06 -3.05
N ALA A 90 -4.55 6.89 -2.44
CA ALA A 90 -4.97 5.61 -1.88
C ALA A 90 -5.11 4.53 -2.96
N MET A 91 -5.76 4.83 -4.10
CA MET A 91 -5.89 3.91 -5.23
C MET A 91 -4.56 3.62 -5.88
N GLN A 92 -3.74 4.65 -6.14
CA GLN A 92 -2.40 4.47 -6.70
C GLN A 92 -1.54 3.51 -5.85
N ASN A 93 -1.60 3.65 -4.52
CA ASN A 93 -0.89 2.76 -3.61
C ASN A 93 -1.44 1.32 -3.62
N LYS A 94 -2.75 1.14 -3.82
CA LYS A 94 -3.35 -0.19 -3.95
C LYS A 94 -2.87 -0.88 -5.23
N ILE A 95 -2.85 -0.16 -6.36
CA ILE A 95 -2.32 -0.67 -7.65
C ILE A 95 -0.84 -1.05 -7.52
N ARG A 96 -0.01 -0.19 -6.90
CA ARG A 96 1.40 -0.50 -6.66
C ARG A 96 1.59 -1.74 -5.80
N ARG A 97 0.74 -1.95 -4.80
CA ARG A 97 0.79 -3.12 -3.92
C ARG A 97 0.45 -4.43 -4.61
N MET A 98 -0.40 -4.41 -5.63
CA MET A 98 -0.65 -5.61 -6.46
C MET A 98 0.64 -6.10 -7.14
N ALA A 99 1.52 -5.18 -7.55
CA ALA A 99 2.80 -5.49 -8.17
C ALA A 99 3.96 -5.57 -7.16
N ALA A 100 3.69 -5.68 -5.86
CA ALA A 100 4.69 -5.71 -4.81
C ALA A 100 4.56 -6.97 -3.95
N PHE A 101 5.71 -7.54 -3.56
CA PHE A 101 5.76 -8.68 -2.66
C PHE A 101 6.82 -8.48 -1.58
N SER A 102 6.70 -9.22 -0.48
CA SER A 102 7.63 -9.15 0.63
C SER A 102 9.01 -9.67 0.23
N ASN A 103 10.06 -8.91 0.60
CA ASN A 103 11.43 -9.28 0.29
C ASN A 103 11.94 -10.36 1.27
N PRO A 104 12.21 -11.60 0.80
CA PRO A 104 12.67 -12.69 1.68
C PRO A 104 14.00 -12.36 2.37
N VAL A 105 14.88 -11.60 1.68
CA VAL A 105 16.20 -11.23 2.23
C VAL A 105 16.05 -10.31 3.44
N PHE A 106 15.11 -9.36 3.38
CA PHE A 106 14.80 -8.49 4.51
C PHE A 106 14.40 -9.30 5.76
N TYR A 107 13.51 -10.27 5.60
CA TYR A 107 13.05 -11.10 6.73
C TYR A 107 14.13 -12.05 7.23
N LYS A 108 14.94 -12.60 6.32
CA LYS A 108 16.08 -13.42 6.70
C LYS A 108 17.09 -12.62 7.52
N ASN A 109 17.47 -11.44 7.07
CA ASN A 109 18.38 -10.54 7.78
C ASN A 109 17.82 -10.16 9.17
N SER A 110 16.52 -9.83 9.23
CA SER A 110 15.85 -9.51 10.50
C SER A 110 15.88 -10.70 11.48
N ALA A 111 15.67 -11.92 10.98
CA ALA A 111 15.67 -13.13 11.82
C ALA A 111 17.05 -13.44 12.42
N ILE A 112 18.13 -13.16 11.71
CA ILE A 112 19.51 -13.38 12.17
C ILE A 112 20.14 -12.14 12.83
N GLY A 113 19.36 -11.05 12.99
CA GLY A 113 19.84 -9.81 13.62
C GLY A 113 20.82 -8.99 12.77
N THR A 114 20.89 -9.24 11.45
CA THR A 114 21.73 -8.47 10.53
C THR A 114 21.03 -7.17 10.11
N SER A 115 21.84 -6.13 9.86
CA SER A 115 21.31 -4.83 9.41
C SER A 115 20.58 -4.93 8.07
N ASN A 116 19.42 -4.25 7.95
CA ASN A 116 18.63 -4.13 6.73
C ASN A 116 18.78 -2.73 6.08
N TYR A 117 19.87 -2.01 6.35
CA TYR A 117 20.03 -0.61 5.90
C TYR A 117 19.80 -0.43 4.41
N ASP A 118 20.33 -1.34 3.56
CA ASP A 118 20.21 -1.30 2.10
C ASP A 118 19.18 -2.30 1.56
N THR A 119 18.38 -2.92 2.42
CA THR A 119 17.44 -3.96 2.01
C THR A 119 16.02 -3.46 2.18
N SER A 120 15.32 -3.22 1.06
CA SER A 120 13.91 -2.83 1.10
C SER A 120 13.03 -3.97 1.62
N ARG A 121 12.04 -3.65 2.44
CA ARG A 121 11.05 -4.61 2.95
C ARG A 121 10.17 -5.20 1.85
N TRP A 122 9.93 -4.43 0.78
CA TRP A 122 9.08 -4.80 -0.34
C TRP A 122 9.85 -4.71 -1.64
N ILE A 123 9.62 -5.66 -2.53
CA ILE A 123 10.09 -5.62 -3.91
C ILE A 123 8.91 -5.21 -4.77
N TYR A 124 9.05 -4.11 -5.48
CA TYR A 124 8.04 -3.59 -6.42
C TYR A 124 8.45 -3.91 -7.85
N LEU A 125 7.60 -4.64 -8.57
CA LEU A 125 7.81 -5.05 -9.96
C LEU A 125 7.22 -4.08 -10.98
N GLY A 126 6.51 -3.08 -10.51
CA GLY A 126 5.98 -2.02 -11.36
C GLY A 126 6.98 -0.89 -11.57
N LYS A 127 6.54 0.12 -12.29
CA LYS A 127 7.30 1.35 -12.53
C LYS A 127 6.37 2.55 -12.59
N ASP A 128 6.75 3.64 -11.94
CA ASP A 128 6.03 4.90 -12.03
C ASP A 128 6.72 5.81 -13.05
N TYR A 129 5.92 6.41 -13.94
CA TYR A 129 6.40 7.35 -14.94
C TYR A 129 6.03 8.78 -14.58
N LEU A 130 6.95 9.71 -14.85
CA LEU A 130 6.74 11.15 -14.59
C LEU A 130 5.52 11.73 -15.34
N GLY A 131 5.05 11.06 -16.38
CA GLY A 131 3.85 11.43 -17.12
C GLY A 131 2.52 11.03 -16.45
N GLY A 132 2.54 10.59 -15.19
CA GLY A 132 1.32 10.22 -14.48
C GLY A 132 0.83 8.80 -14.76
N TYR A 133 1.69 7.90 -15.22
CA TYR A 133 1.33 6.50 -15.46
C TYR A 133 1.98 5.56 -14.44
N ILE A 134 1.20 4.58 -13.97
CA ILE A 134 1.67 3.47 -13.14
C ILE A 134 1.70 2.24 -14.03
N GLN A 135 2.88 1.69 -14.26
CA GLN A 135 3.04 0.43 -14.99
C GLN A 135 3.09 -0.73 -14.02
N ILE A 136 2.30 -1.78 -14.30
CA ILE A 136 2.34 -3.05 -13.59
C ILE A 136 2.54 -4.22 -14.57
N PRO A 137 3.01 -5.39 -14.08
CA PRO A 137 3.21 -6.57 -14.93
C PRO A 137 1.92 -7.06 -15.59
N ARG A 138 2.00 -7.54 -16.83
CA ARG A 138 0.85 -8.05 -17.60
C ARG A 138 0.09 -9.19 -16.93
N GLY A 139 0.78 -10.02 -16.16
CA GLY A 139 0.15 -11.13 -15.44
C GLY A 139 -0.87 -10.72 -14.36
N LEU A 140 -0.95 -9.42 -14.04
CA LEU A 140 -1.92 -8.88 -13.07
C LEU A 140 -3.20 -8.34 -13.74
N GLN A 141 -3.37 -8.52 -15.06
CA GLN A 141 -4.51 -7.97 -15.80
C GLN A 141 -5.85 -8.48 -15.23
N ASP A 142 -5.99 -9.78 -15.08
CA ASP A 142 -7.25 -10.39 -14.62
C ASP A 142 -7.57 -9.99 -13.19
N GLU A 143 -6.54 -9.93 -12.32
CA GLU A 143 -6.70 -9.49 -10.93
C GLU A 143 -7.07 -8.00 -10.85
N LEU A 144 -6.45 -7.16 -11.67
CA LEU A 144 -6.78 -5.73 -11.74
C LEU A 144 -8.23 -5.52 -12.16
N ILE A 145 -8.66 -6.16 -13.25
CA ILE A 145 -10.02 -6.05 -13.77
C ILE A 145 -11.04 -6.56 -12.75
N ALA A 146 -10.79 -7.72 -12.15
CA ALA A 146 -11.67 -8.27 -11.12
C ALA A 146 -11.85 -7.34 -9.92
N ASN A 147 -10.78 -6.66 -9.48
CA ASN A 147 -10.85 -5.69 -8.39
C ASN A 147 -11.61 -4.40 -8.79
N ILE A 148 -11.46 -3.95 -10.04
CA ILE A 148 -12.18 -2.79 -10.59
C ILE A 148 -13.68 -3.09 -10.68
N ASP A 149 -14.04 -4.25 -11.24
CA ASP A 149 -15.43 -4.70 -11.40
C ASP A 149 -16.11 -4.88 -10.04
N LYS A 150 -15.41 -5.51 -9.08
CA LYS A 150 -15.90 -5.68 -7.70
C LYS A 150 -16.17 -4.33 -7.01
N ALA A 151 -15.38 -3.31 -7.32
CA ALA A 151 -15.55 -1.96 -6.77
C ALA A 151 -16.59 -1.13 -7.52
N GLY A 152 -17.09 -1.58 -8.67
CA GLY A 152 -18.01 -0.86 -9.54
C GLY A 152 -17.41 0.44 -10.10
N ILE A 153 -16.12 0.41 -10.43
CA ILE A 153 -15.38 1.52 -11.03
C ILE A 153 -15.52 1.43 -12.56
N GLU A 154 -15.83 2.54 -13.19
CA GLU A 154 -15.84 2.62 -14.67
C GLU A 154 -14.42 2.70 -15.20
N TYR A 155 -14.12 1.93 -16.24
CA TYR A 155 -12.81 1.92 -16.87
C TYR A 155 -12.87 1.82 -18.38
N THR A 156 -11.78 2.25 -19.06
CA THR A 156 -11.54 2.01 -20.48
C THR A 156 -10.26 1.20 -20.62
N ILE A 157 -10.28 0.25 -21.55
CA ILE A 157 -9.08 -0.47 -21.94
C ILE A 157 -8.74 -0.10 -23.38
N ASP A 158 -7.54 0.42 -23.57
CA ASP A 158 -6.92 0.60 -24.88
C ASP A 158 -5.86 -0.49 -25.08
N ASP A 159 -6.04 -1.33 -26.09
CA ASP A 159 -5.16 -2.47 -26.35
C ASP A 159 -4.20 -2.17 -27.50
N GLU A 160 -3.01 -1.70 -27.16
CA GLU A 160 -1.91 -1.41 -28.08
C GLU A 160 -0.93 -2.60 -28.26
N ARG A 161 -1.33 -3.79 -27.83
CA ARG A 161 -0.45 -4.98 -27.97
C ARG A 161 -0.30 -5.38 -29.43
N GLN A 162 0.95 -5.61 -29.82
CA GLN A 162 1.23 -6.16 -31.15
C GLN A 162 0.77 -7.63 -31.22
N GLN A 163 -0.11 -7.92 -32.15
CA GLN A 163 -0.47 -9.30 -32.46
C GLN A 163 0.70 -9.97 -33.20
N GLY A 164 1.26 -11.02 -32.60
CA GLY A 164 2.26 -11.86 -33.26
C GLY A 164 1.71 -12.56 -34.49
N ARG A 165 2.57 -13.03 -35.37
CA ARG A 165 2.19 -13.92 -36.46
C ARG A 165 1.97 -15.32 -35.92
N ASN A 166 0.89 -15.98 -36.36
CA ASN A 166 0.74 -17.40 -36.10
C ASN A 166 1.85 -18.19 -36.80
N ILE A 167 2.64 -18.90 -36.01
CA ILE A 167 3.69 -19.80 -36.49
C ILE A 167 3.26 -21.24 -36.22
N ASN A 168 3.41 -22.10 -37.23
CA ASN A 168 3.16 -23.53 -37.07
C ASN A 168 4.46 -24.18 -36.62
N VAL A 169 4.61 -24.43 -35.32
CA VAL A 169 5.79 -25.07 -34.72
C VAL A 169 5.37 -26.33 -33.99
N GLU A 170 6.10 -27.41 -34.20
CA GLU A 170 5.98 -28.65 -33.46
C GLU A 170 7.17 -28.80 -32.52
N PHE A 171 6.92 -29.16 -31.28
CA PHE A 171 7.98 -29.44 -30.31
C PHE A 171 8.43 -30.91 -30.49
N ASN A 172 9.63 -31.09 -31.05
CA ASN A 172 10.23 -32.41 -31.27
C ASN A 172 11.30 -32.75 -30.21
N GLY A 173 11.29 -32.13 -29.08
CA GLY A 173 12.25 -32.37 -27.98
C GLY A 173 11.68 -33.33 -26.92
N GLU A 174 12.55 -34.07 -26.28
CA GLU A 174 12.22 -34.84 -25.06
C GLU A 174 12.46 -33.95 -23.82
N LEU A 175 11.45 -33.91 -22.94
CA LEU A 175 11.59 -33.26 -21.64
C LEU A 175 12.36 -34.18 -20.69
N ARG A 176 13.41 -33.65 -20.06
CA ARG A 176 14.18 -34.33 -19.02
C ARG A 176 13.52 -34.22 -17.65
#